data_dbee707988451efe11919a212725a318
#
_entry.id   dbee707988451efe11919a212725a318
#
_cell.length_a   1.000
_cell.length_b   1.000
_cell.length_c   1.000
_cell.angle_alpha   90.00
_cell.angle_beta   90.00
_cell.angle_gamma   90.00
#
_symmetry.space_group_name_H-M   'P 1'
#
loop_
_entity.id
_entity.type
_entity.pdbx_description
1 polymer ?
#
loop_
_entity_poly.entity_id
_entity_poly.type
_entity_poly.pdbx_seq_one_letter_code
_entity_poly.pdbx_strand_id
1 'polypeptide(L)'
;LPKKNNSEFQVIIDSIKDLSLEIIKRNPNIPSEASFAIKNIESNSFLINFVSSNLNLPVNEKQVLLEINNLQKRALETLKHMNVEFKKLEIKNDIQSKVQTDLNQQQREFFLHQQMKTIQEELGGVSHDSELDDMRSRAKKKKWNNEIKKHFEKELAKLQRMNPQVSEYSVQRN
;
A
#
# COMPACT_ATOMS: atom_id res chain seq x y z
N LEU A 1 -46.93 24.15 0.44
CA LEU A 1 -45.64 23.92 1.15
C LEU A 1 -44.58 23.34 0.22
N PRO A 2 -43.81 24.14 -0.56
CA PRO A 2 -42.74 23.62 -1.43
C PRO A 2 -41.32 23.83 -0.87
N LYS A 3 -41.10 24.28 0.35
CA LYS A 3 -39.78 24.67 0.85
C LYS A 3 -38.85 23.51 1.28
N LYS A 4 -39.40 22.36 1.70
CA LYS A 4 -38.59 21.24 2.22
C LYS A 4 -37.84 20.48 1.12
N ASN A 5 -38.44 20.32 -0.05
CA ASN A 5 -37.87 19.60 -1.18
C ASN A 5 -36.69 20.34 -1.86
N ASN A 6 -36.67 21.66 -1.80
CA ASN A 6 -35.63 22.49 -2.41
C ASN A 6 -34.35 22.51 -1.55
N SER A 7 -34.50 22.46 -0.23
CA SER A 7 -33.38 22.41 0.71
C SER A 7 -32.64 21.06 0.65
N GLU A 8 -33.38 19.96 0.59
CA GLU A 8 -32.79 18.61 0.49
C GLU A 8 -32.06 18.41 -0.84
N PHE A 9 -32.62 18.86 -1.94
CA PHE A 9 -31.97 18.81 -3.23
C PHE A 9 -30.66 19.62 -3.26
N GLN A 10 -30.65 20.82 -2.65
CA GLN A 10 -29.42 21.62 -2.57
C GLN A 10 -28.33 20.92 -1.76
N VAL A 11 -28.66 20.27 -0.65
CA VAL A 11 -27.70 19.48 0.13
C VAL A 11 -27.09 18.35 -0.70
N ILE A 12 -27.90 17.67 -1.53
CA ILE A 12 -27.38 16.62 -2.43
C ILE A 12 -26.41 17.23 -3.45
N ILE A 13 -26.73 18.38 -4.03
CA ILE A 13 -25.86 19.08 -5.00
C ILE A 13 -24.53 19.48 -4.36
N ASP A 14 -24.58 20.08 -3.17
CA ASP A 14 -23.37 20.48 -2.44
C ASP A 14 -22.52 19.23 -2.11
N SER A 15 -23.13 18.14 -1.67
CA SER A 15 -22.45 16.87 -1.44
C SER A 15 -21.79 16.29 -2.70
N ILE A 16 -22.43 16.42 -3.87
CA ILE A 16 -21.84 16.01 -5.16
C ILE A 16 -20.61 16.86 -5.47
N LYS A 17 -20.70 18.19 -5.27
CA LYS A 17 -19.56 19.10 -5.49
C LYS A 17 -18.38 18.75 -4.59
N ASP A 18 -18.62 18.63 -3.29
CA ASP A 18 -17.59 18.34 -2.30
C ASP A 18 -16.93 17.00 -2.55
N LEU A 19 -17.72 15.96 -2.80
CA LEU A 19 -17.20 14.62 -3.09
C LEU A 19 -16.43 14.56 -4.41
N SER A 20 -16.87 15.32 -5.43
CA SER A 20 -16.12 15.47 -6.68
C SER A 20 -14.74 16.06 -6.46
N LEU A 21 -14.63 17.11 -5.64
CA LEU A 21 -13.36 17.75 -5.31
C LEU A 21 -12.42 16.79 -4.53
N GLU A 22 -12.99 16.01 -3.61
CA GLU A 22 -12.21 15.01 -2.88
C GLU A 22 -11.73 13.86 -3.78
N ILE A 23 -12.55 13.39 -4.72
CA ILE A 23 -12.15 12.37 -5.71
C ILE A 23 -11.02 12.91 -6.60
N ILE A 24 -11.15 14.14 -7.11
CA ILE A 24 -10.11 14.77 -7.95
C ILE A 24 -8.80 14.88 -7.18
N LYS A 25 -8.84 15.34 -5.94
CA LYS A 25 -7.64 15.50 -5.10
C LYS A 25 -6.90 14.19 -4.84
N ARG A 26 -7.63 13.07 -4.71
CA ARG A 26 -7.07 11.76 -4.34
C ARG A 26 -6.77 10.88 -5.54
N ASN A 27 -7.25 11.22 -6.72
CA ASN A 27 -7.03 10.43 -7.94
C ASN A 27 -5.95 11.07 -8.82
N PRO A 28 -4.73 10.50 -8.87
CA PRO A 28 -3.63 11.06 -9.65
C PRO A 28 -3.88 11.07 -11.16
N ASN A 29 -4.88 10.34 -11.65
CA ASN A 29 -5.23 10.27 -13.06
C ASN A 29 -6.16 11.41 -13.50
N ILE A 30 -6.68 12.20 -12.56
CA ILE A 30 -7.55 13.35 -12.88
C ILE A 30 -6.72 14.64 -12.72
N PRO A 31 -6.65 15.49 -13.76
CA PRO A 31 -5.97 16.77 -13.67
C PRO A 31 -6.57 17.67 -12.58
N SER A 32 -5.73 18.37 -11.83
CA SER A 32 -6.17 19.26 -10.73
C SER A 32 -7.07 20.40 -11.24
N GLU A 33 -6.93 20.80 -12.51
CA GLU A 33 -7.74 21.79 -13.21
C GLU A 33 -9.22 21.41 -13.29
N ALA A 34 -9.55 20.11 -13.24
CA ALA A 34 -10.93 19.64 -13.18
C ALA A 34 -11.70 20.20 -11.98
N SER A 35 -10.98 20.53 -10.89
CA SER A 35 -11.57 21.19 -9.71
C SER A 35 -12.17 22.56 -10.04
N PHE A 36 -11.55 23.31 -10.95
CA PHE A 36 -12.09 24.60 -11.41
C PHE A 36 -13.39 24.42 -12.20
N ALA A 37 -13.45 23.40 -13.06
CA ALA A 37 -14.67 23.08 -13.79
C ALA A 37 -15.83 22.80 -12.85
N ILE A 38 -15.63 21.90 -11.87
CA ILE A 38 -16.67 21.55 -10.88
C ILE A 38 -17.14 22.78 -10.08
N LYS A 39 -16.22 23.62 -9.63
CA LYS A 39 -16.56 24.82 -8.82
C LYS A 39 -17.38 25.84 -9.61
N ASN A 40 -17.12 25.99 -10.90
CA ASN A 40 -17.75 27.00 -11.75
C ASN A 40 -19.03 26.52 -12.43
N ILE A 41 -19.44 25.27 -12.24
CA ILE A 41 -20.74 24.79 -12.75
C ILE A 41 -21.87 25.36 -11.89
N GLU A 42 -22.66 26.25 -12.49
CA GLU A 42 -23.83 26.87 -11.86
C GLU A 42 -25.10 26.02 -12.01
N SER A 43 -25.25 25.35 -13.16
CA SER A 43 -26.42 24.53 -13.43
C SER A 43 -26.37 23.18 -12.73
N ASN A 44 -27.29 22.95 -11.81
CA ASN A 44 -27.40 21.67 -11.08
C ASN A 44 -27.62 20.47 -12.04
N SER A 45 -28.42 20.66 -13.08
CA SER A 45 -28.65 19.60 -14.08
C SER A 45 -27.39 19.29 -14.86
N PHE A 46 -26.63 20.30 -15.27
CA PHE A 46 -25.37 20.12 -15.95
C PHE A 46 -24.33 19.44 -15.04
N LEU A 47 -24.23 19.85 -13.78
CA LEU A 47 -23.35 19.25 -12.80
C LEU A 47 -23.60 17.74 -12.65
N ILE A 48 -24.86 17.35 -12.42
CA ILE A 48 -25.25 15.94 -12.25
C ILE A 48 -24.87 15.14 -13.50
N ASN A 49 -25.20 15.64 -14.68
CA ASN A 49 -24.92 14.96 -15.95
C ASN A 49 -23.40 14.86 -16.22
N PHE A 50 -22.67 15.95 -15.96
CA PHE A 50 -21.23 15.99 -16.12
C PHE A 50 -20.54 14.97 -15.19
N VAL A 51 -20.91 14.96 -13.92
CA VAL A 51 -20.34 14.01 -12.96
C VAL A 51 -20.72 12.58 -13.33
N SER A 52 -21.99 12.29 -13.62
CA SER A 52 -22.46 10.94 -13.99
C SER A 52 -21.74 10.39 -15.21
N SER A 53 -21.47 11.22 -16.22
CA SER A 53 -20.77 10.79 -17.44
C SER A 53 -19.30 10.47 -17.18
N ASN A 54 -18.66 11.12 -16.19
CA ASN A 54 -17.26 10.94 -15.83
C ASN A 54 -17.02 9.86 -14.76
N LEU A 55 -18.06 9.33 -14.11
CA LEU A 55 -17.93 8.19 -13.19
C LEU A 55 -17.38 6.95 -13.92
N ASN A 56 -16.54 6.21 -13.23
CA ASN A 56 -16.02 4.94 -13.74
C ASN A 56 -17.05 3.81 -13.60
N LEU A 57 -18.16 3.94 -14.33
CA LEU A 57 -19.26 2.98 -14.38
C LEU A 57 -19.33 2.32 -15.76
N PRO A 58 -19.79 1.06 -15.83
CA PRO A 58 -20.10 0.42 -17.09
C PRO A 58 -21.24 1.15 -17.82
N VAL A 59 -21.29 1.02 -19.15
CA VAL A 59 -22.20 1.79 -20.00
C VAL A 59 -23.67 1.55 -19.64
N ASN A 60 -24.04 0.33 -19.29
CA ASN A 60 -25.39 -0.01 -18.85
C ASN A 60 -25.82 0.75 -17.58
N GLU A 61 -24.93 0.92 -16.61
CA GLU A 61 -25.24 1.69 -15.39
C GLU A 61 -25.33 3.19 -15.70
N LYS A 62 -24.48 3.72 -16.57
CA LYS A 62 -24.60 5.11 -17.06
C LYS A 62 -25.92 5.34 -17.78
N GLN A 63 -26.37 4.36 -18.57
CA GLN A 63 -27.67 4.42 -19.26
C GLN A 63 -28.83 4.47 -18.25
N VAL A 64 -28.80 3.63 -17.22
CA VAL A 64 -29.82 3.66 -16.13
C VAL A 64 -29.88 5.03 -15.46
N LEU A 65 -28.73 5.65 -15.15
CA LEU A 65 -28.69 7.00 -14.60
C LEU A 65 -29.31 8.03 -15.54
N LEU A 66 -29.04 7.92 -16.83
CA LEU A 66 -29.57 8.85 -17.86
C LEU A 66 -31.11 8.75 -17.99
N GLU A 67 -31.67 7.54 -17.84
CA GLU A 67 -33.10 7.28 -17.94
C GLU A 67 -33.93 7.79 -16.74
N ILE A 68 -33.27 8.15 -15.63
CA ILE A 68 -33.98 8.74 -14.49
C ILE A 68 -34.42 10.16 -14.81
N ASN A 69 -35.70 10.35 -15.13
CA ASN A 69 -36.25 11.66 -15.49
C ASN A 69 -36.26 12.66 -14.32
N ASN A 70 -36.46 12.16 -13.11
CA ASN A 70 -36.46 13.04 -11.91
C ASN A 70 -35.04 13.43 -11.53
N LEU A 71 -34.70 14.71 -11.63
CA LEU A 71 -33.37 15.25 -11.39
C LEU A 71 -32.86 14.99 -9.96
N GLN A 72 -33.73 15.09 -8.95
CA GLN A 72 -33.35 14.82 -7.56
C GLN A 72 -33.01 13.33 -7.33
N LYS A 73 -33.81 12.43 -7.92
CA LYS A 73 -33.50 10.99 -7.89
C LYS A 73 -32.19 10.67 -8.61
N ARG A 74 -31.98 11.27 -9.79
CA ARG A 74 -30.72 11.10 -10.54
C ARG A 74 -29.53 11.59 -9.72
N ALA A 75 -29.62 12.75 -9.08
CA ALA A 75 -28.59 13.29 -8.22
C ALA A 75 -28.27 12.33 -7.04
N LEU A 76 -29.28 11.77 -6.41
CA LEU A 76 -29.10 10.84 -5.30
C LEU A 76 -28.43 9.54 -5.74
N GLU A 77 -28.83 8.96 -6.89
CA GLU A 77 -28.17 7.77 -7.43
C GLU A 77 -26.73 8.07 -7.86
N THR A 78 -26.49 9.23 -8.49
CA THR A 78 -25.13 9.70 -8.81
C THR A 78 -24.26 9.78 -7.55
N LEU A 79 -24.78 10.38 -6.48
CA LEU A 79 -24.06 10.49 -5.20
C LEU A 79 -23.75 9.12 -4.57
N LYS A 80 -24.65 8.14 -4.69
CA LYS A 80 -24.39 6.77 -4.23
C LYS A 80 -23.22 6.14 -4.99
N HIS A 81 -23.21 6.23 -6.31
CA HIS A 81 -22.12 5.71 -7.13
C HIS A 81 -20.80 6.42 -6.83
N MET A 82 -20.82 7.75 -6.63
CA MET A 82 -19.63 8.51 -6.22
C MET A 82 -19.07 8.04 -4.88
N ASN A 83 -19.92 7.77 -3.89
CA ASN A 83 -19.48 7.24 -2.60
C ASN A 83 -18.81 5.87 -2.73
N VAL A 84 -19.33 4.99 -3.59
CA VAL A 84 -18.71 3.69 -3.86
C VAL A 84 -17.35 3.86 -4.53
N GLU A 85 -17.26 4.76 -5.52
CA GLU A 85 -15.98 5.06 -6.21
C GLU A 85 -14.96 5.67 -5.25
N PHE A 86 -15.37 6.61 -4.42
CA PHE A 86 -14.53 7.22 -3.40
C PHE A 86 -13.98 6.21 -2.40
N LYS A 87 -14.84 5.31 -1.89
CA LYS A 87 -14.41 4.21 -1.01
C LYS A 87 -13.38 3.29 -1.67
N LYS A 88 -13.58 2.92 -2.93
CA LYS A 88 -12.59 2.13 -3.69
C LYS A 88 -11.26 2.86 -3.82
N LEU A 89 -11.30 4.18 -4.06
CA LEU A 89 -10.11 5.02 -4.17
C LEU A 89 -9.35 5.13 -2.84
N GLU A 90 -10.07 5.30 -1.71
CA GLU A 90 -9.48 5.28 -0.38
C GLU A 90 -8.74 3.97 -0.11
N ILE A 91 -9.41 2.84 -0.30
CA ILE A 91 -8.81 1.51 -0.09
C ILE A 91 -7.58 1.32 -0.98
N LYS A 92 -7.65 1.73 -2.25
CA LYS A 92 -6.52 1.64 -3.19
C LYS A 92 -5.33 2.46 -2.70
N ASN A 93 -5.55 3.69 -2.26
CA ASN A 93 -4.49 4.58 -1.77
C ASN A 93 -3.87 4.05 -0.47
N ASP A 94 -4.68 3.51 0.44
CA ASP A 94 -4.19 2.89 1.67
C ASP A 94 -3.31 1.66 1.39
N ILE A 95 -3.74 0.81 0.45
CA ILE A 95 -2.95 -0.36 0.04
C ILE A 95 -1.62 0.10 -0.59
N GLN A 96 -1.65 1.08 -1.50
CA GLN A 96 -0.44 1.60 -2.13
C GLN A 96 0.54 2.20 -1.10
N SER A 97 0.02 2.95 -0.12
CA SER A 97 0.82 3.52 0.95
C SER A 97 1.49 2.44 1.80
N LYS A 98 0.76 1.38 2.18
CA LYS A 98 1.31 0.24 2.92
C LYS A 98 2.39 -0.48 2.14
N VAL A 99 2.12 -0.81 0.88
CA VAL A 99 3.10 -1.47 0.01
C VAL A 99 4.37 -0.63 -0.14
N GLN A 100 4.23 0.69 -0.32
CA GLN A 100 5.39 1.58 -0.43
C GLN A 100 6.20 1.62 0.87
N THR A 101 5.53 1.62 2.02
CA THR A 101 6.19 1.58 3.34
C THR A 101 6.96 0.28 3.53
N ASP A 102 6.36 -0.86 3.20
CA ASP A 102 6.99 -2.18 3.30
C ASP A 102 8.20 -2.29 2.37
N LEU A 103 8.09 -1.81 1.13
CA LEU A 103 9.21 -1.77 0.18
C LEU A 103 10.36 -0.91 0.68
N ASN A 104 10.06 0.28 1.21
CA ASN A 104 11.07 1.19 1.76
C ASN A 104 11.79 0.55 2.96
N GLN A 105 11.06 -0.16 3.81
CA GLN A 105 11.64 -0.89 4.94
C GLN A 105 12.57 -2.02 4.47
N GLN A 106 12.13 -2.85 3.52
CA GLN A 106 12.94 -3.92 2.95
C GLN A 106 14.22 -3.39 2.29
N GLN A 107 14.12 -2.30 1.52
CA GLN A 107 15.29 -1.66 0.91
C GLN A 107 16.27 -1.15 1.97
N ARG A 108 15.77 -0.55 3.05
CA ARG A 108 16.59 -0.07 4.16
C ARG A 108 17.30 -1.22 4.87
N GLU A 109 16.60 -2.32 5.15
CA GLU A 109 17.18 -3.52 5.76
C GLU A 109 18.27 -4.12 4.87
N PHE A 110 18.01 -4.25 3.57
CA PHE A 110 19.01 -4.72 2.61
C PHE A 110 20.26 -3.82 2.60
N PHE A 111 20.08 -2.51 2.57
CA PHE A 111 21.18 -1.56 2.58
C PHE A 111 22.02 -1.64 3.88
N LEU A 112 21.35 -1.75 5.04
CA LEU A 112 22.03 -1.93 6.32
C LEU A 112 22.83 -3.24 6.37
N HIS A 113 22.27 -4.34 5.84
CA HIS A 113 23.00 -5.60 5.73
C HIS A 113 24.24 -5.49 4.83
N GLN A 114 24.14 -4.81 3.70
CA GLN A 114 25.27 -4.56 2.83
C GLN A 114 26.36 -3.72 3.50
N GLN A 115 25.98 -2.64 4.18
CA GLN A 115 26.93 -1.83 4.96
C GLN A 115 27.62 -2.64 6.05
N MET A 116 26.87 -3.45 6.79
CA MET A 116 27.44 -4.31 7.83
C MET A 116 28.45 -5.30 7.24
N LYS A 117 28.12 -5.90 6.10
CA LYS A 117 29.04 -6.82 5.40
C LYS A 117 30.32 -6.12 4.96
N THR A 118 30.21 -4.92 4.36
CA THR A 118 31.38 -4.13 3.94
C THR A 118 32.25 -3.75 5.13
N ILE A 119 31.66 -3.33 6.23
CA ILE A 119 32.40 -2.99 7.48
C ILE A 119 33.12 -4.23 8.02
N GLN A 120 32.49 -5.40 8.02
CA GLN A 120 33.10 -6.65 8.44
C GLN A 120 34.31 -7.03 7.54
N GLU A 121 34.18 -6.84 6.23
CA GLU A 121 35.28 -7.08 5.27
C GLU A 121 36.43 -6.10 5.49
N GLU A 122 36.18 -4.82 5.69
CA GLU A 122 37.19 -3.79 5.96
C GLU A 122 37.91 -3.98 7.31
N LEU A 123 37.24 -4.53 8.31
CA LEU A 123 37.86 -4.86 9.62
C LEU A 123 38.76 -6.10 9.57
N GLY A 124 38.98 -6.69 8.38
CA GLY A 124 39.93 -7.81 8.18
C GLY A 124 39.44 -9.13 8.72
N GLY A 125 38.12 -9.24 8.98
CA GLY A 125 37.50 -10.53 9.27
C GLY A 125 37.42 -11.37 8.02
N VAL A 126 38.11 -12.51 7.99
CA VAL A 126 37.69 -13.64 7.14
C VAL A 126 36.22 -13.79 7.40
N SER A 127 35.40 -13.72 6.37
CA SER A 127 33.95 -13.54 6.59
C SER A 127 33.47 -14.64 7.54
N HIS A 128 32.93 -14.26 8.67
CA HIS A 128 32.36 -15.14 9.68
C HIS A 128 31.44 -16.20 9.03
N ASP A 129 30.74 -15.81 7.97
CA ASP A 129 29.93 -16.69 7.15
C ASP A 129 30.74 -17.75 6.40
N SER A 130 31.98 -17.43 5.94
CA SER A 130 32.85 -18.40 5.27
C SER A 130 33.34 -19.48 6.22
N GLU A 131 33.65 -19.15 7.48
CA GLU A 131 34.02 -20.15 8.50
C GLU A 131 32.83 -21.05 8.85
N LEU A 132 31.65 -20.46 8.98
CA LEU A 132 30.42 -21.23 9.28
C LEU A 132 30.02 -22.15 8.12
N ASP A 133 30.23 -21.74 6.87
CA ASP A 133 29.97 -22.55 5.68
C ASP A 133 30.99 -23.68 5.56
N ASP A 134 32.25 -23.45 5.93
CA ASP A 134 33.26 -24.52 6.00
C ASP A 134 32.89 -25.55 7.09
N MET A 135 32.46 -25.10 8.27
CA MET A 135 31.96 -26.01 9.33
C MET A 135 30.76 -26.83 8.87
N ARG A 136 29.80 -26.23 8.16
CA ARG A 136 28.63 -26.94 7.57
C ARG A 136 29.10 -27.98 6.55
N SER A 137 30.05 -27.61 5.69
CA SER A 137 30.59 -28.50 4.64
C SER A 137 31.33 -29.69 5.23
N ARG A 138 32.10 -29.48 6.31
CA ARG A 138 32.77 -30.52 7.07
C ARG A 138 31.79 -31.44 7.80
N ALA A 139 30.74 -30.88 8.39
CA ALA A 139 29.69 -31.64 9.07
C ALA A 139 28.89 -32.54 8.12
N LYS A 140 28.62 -32.11 6.89
CA LYS A 140 27.95 -32.94 5.86
C LYS A 140 28.72 -34.20 5.49
N LYS A 141 30.05 -34.16 5.60
CA LYS A 141 30.94 -35.33 5.33
C LYS A 141 30.96 -36.33 6.48
N LYS A 142 30.44 -36.01 7.66
CA LYS A 142 30.43 -36.85 8.84
C LYS A 142 29.10 -37.65 8.93
N LYS A 143 29.22 -38.92 9.27
CA LYS A 143 28.08 -39.85 9.49
C LYS A 143 27.58 -39.70 10.93
N TRP A 144 26.86 -38.64 11.24
CA TRP A 144 26.23 -38.41 12.55
C TRP A 144 24.80 -38.92 12.59
N ASN A 145 24.34 -39.31 13.78
CA ASN A 145 22.93 -39.59 13.99
C ASN A 145 22.09 -38.29 13.96
N ASN A 146 20.78 -38.43 13.91
CA ASN A 146 19.88 -37.28 13.78
C ASN A 146 19.91 -36.34 14.99
N GLU A 147 20.18 -36.84 16.18
CA GLU A 147 20.25 -36.04 17.42
C GLU A 147 21.50 -35.14 17.38
N ILE A 148 22.66 -35.72 17.02
CA ILE A 148 23.91 -34.94 16.89
C ILE A 148 23.80 -33.89 15.80
N LYS A 149 23.20 -34.22 14.65
CA LYS A 149 22.95 -33.22 13.60
C LYS A 149 22.11 -32.04 14.09
N LYS A 150 21.02 -32.31 14.80
CA LYS A 150 20.13 -31.31 15.34
C LYS A 150 20.81 -30.43 16.39
N HIS A 151 21.65 -31.00 17.22
CA HIS A 151 22.44 -30.27 18.21
C HIS A 151 23.48 -29.39 17.54
N PHE A 152 24.23 -29.93 16.57
CA PHE A 152 25.21 -29.17 15.77
C PHE A 152 24.59 -27.97 15.07
N GLU A 153 23.47 -28.11 14.37
CA GLU A 153 22.76 -27.01 13.72
C GLU A 153 22.31 -25.94 14.70
N LYS A 154 21.89 -26.34 15.91
CA LYS A 154 21.50 -25.41 16.98
C LYS A 154 22.69 -24.60 17.48
N GLU A 155 23.83 -25.25 17.71
CA GLU A 155 25.04 -24.56 18.17
C GLU A 155 25.65 -23.68 17.06
N LEU A 156 25.60 -24.11 15.80
CA LEU A 156 26.03 -23.30 14.66
C LEU A 156 25.15 -22.05 14.49
N ALA A 157 23.85 -22.17 14.70
CA ALA A 157 22.93 -21.02 14.68
C ALA A 157 23.17 -20.03 15.83
N LYS A 158 23.68 -20.48 16.98
CA LYS A 158 24.13 -19.59 18.04
C LYS A 158 25.41 -18.86 17.64
N LEU A 159 26.41 -19.58 17.15
CA LEU A 159 27.67 -19.01 16.65
C LEU A 159 27.41 -17.92 15.59
N GLN A 160 26.47 -18.16 14.69
CA GLN A 160 26.09 -17.19 13.64
C GLN A 160 25.57 -15.86 14.19
N ARG A 161 24.95 -15.88 15.38
CA ARG A 161 24.39 -14.68 16.03
C ARG A 161 25.37 -14.02 17.03
N MET A 162 26.45 -14.70 17.36
CA MET A 162 27.43 -14.18 18.33
C MET A 162 28.40 -13.20 17.63
N ASN A 163 28.81 -12.21 18.41
CA ASN A 163 29.88 -11.32 17.96
C ASN A 163 31.23 -12.05 18.00
N PRO A 164 31.98 -12.18 16.87
CA PRO A 164 33.27 -12.89 16.83
C PRO A 164 34.36 -12.34 17.75
N GLN A 165 34.19 -11.09 18.23
CA GLN A 165 35.13 -10.40 19.13
C GLN A 165 34.98 -10.79 20.60
N VAL A 166 33.99 -11.57 20.97
CA VAL A 166 33.72 -11.99 22.35
C VAL A 166 34.47 -13.28 22.66
N SER A 167 35.06 -13.38 23.84
CA SER A 167 35.86 -14.56 24.28
C SER A 167 35.05 -15.87 24.19
N GLU A 168 33.74 -15.81 24.47
CA GLU A 168 32.82 -16.94 24.37
C GLU A 168 32.74 -17.52 22.95
N TYR A 169 32.91 -16.69 21.91
CA TYR A 169 32.91 -17.13 20.51
C TYR A 169 34.06 -18.11 20.27
N SER A 170 35.27 -17.80 20.75
CA SER A 170 36.46 -18.64 20.59
C SER A 170 36.31 -20.00 21.27
N VAL A 171 35.65 -20.02 22.43
CA VAL A 171 35.38 -21.26 23.18
C VAL A 171 34.35 -22.13 22.48
N GLN A 172 33.31 -21.55 21.93
CA GLN A 172 32.22 -22.28 21.29
C GLN A 172 32.58 -22.76 19.88
N ARG A 173 33.58 -22.13 19.23
CA ARG A 173 34.12 -22.49 17.93
C ARG A 173 35.02 -23.74 17.97
N ASN A 174 35.73 -23.98 19.05
CA ASN A 174 36.65 -25.12 19.23
C ASN A 174 35.93 -26.34 19.75
#